data_794d11dfb82f26238ecf300698a3383a
#
_entry.id   794d11dfb82f26238ecf300698a3383a
#
_cell.length_a   1.000
_cell.length_b   1.000
_cell.length_c   1.000
_cell.angle_alpha   90.00
_cell.angle_beta   90.00
_cell.angle_gamma   90.00
#
_symmetry.space_group_name_H-M   'P 1'
#
loop_
_entity.id
_entity.type
_entity.pdbx_description
1 polymer ?
#
loop_
_entity_poly.entity_id
_entity_poly.type
_entity_poly.pdbx_seq_one_letter_code
_entity_poly.pdbx_strand_id
1 'polypeptide(L)'
;EAMITAGTKINGHWDAFVVSDLPVSVPTSTIDSAVVGSTEVGSNTLIDNVDAAISYKDLNGFTNERTKVCWPMGIDSSGRVFHGSTITMWAMLNTDESNNGIPMESPSNKDAFITAQYFGPDSKNQGFDQTRANDLNAAGITTIVYWGARWAIWGPHTAAYKFGAVTDPRVIFDNSLRMMMYISNSFQQEWAMTIDEPMTRALSDTIKNREQEKADALVAVGALIGKPVVTFEESENSTAELVEGNFVWGFEGTPTPPFKSGTLQVAYTDAGFDTYFGEAEGEV
;
A
#
# COMPACT_ATOMS: atom_id res chain seq x y z
N GLU A 1 10.94 12.25 -3.34
CA GLU A 1 11.85 12.53 -4.47
C GLU A 1 13.33 12.34 -4.07
N ALA A 2 13.81 12.89 -2.93
CA ALA A 2 15.21 12.75 -2.51
C ALA A 2 15.63 11.29 -2.26
N MET A 3 14.76 10.42 -1.74
CA MET A 3 15.04 9.00 -1.53
C MET A 3 15.05 8.21 -2.85
N ILE A 4 14.16 8.53 -3.78
CA ILE A 4 14.14 7.94 -5.11
C ILE A 4 15.43 8.32 -5.87
N THR A 5 15.87 9.56 -5.74
CA THR A 5 17.10 10.04 -6.38
C THR A 5 18.37 9.45 -5.75
N ALA A 6 18.37 9.16 -4.45
CA ALA A 6 19.50 8.49 -3.77
C ALA A 6 19.66 7.03 -4.19
N GLY A 7 18.54 6.30 -4.42
CA GLY A 7 18.55 4.92 -4.93
C GLY A 7 19.19 4.78 -6.31
N THR A 8 19.04 5.77 -7.18
CA THR A 8 19.63 5.75 -8.54
C THR A 8 21.15 5.99 -8.58
N LYS A 9 21.78 6.38 -7.46
CA LYS A 9 23.23 6.63 -7.39
C LYS A 9 24.07 5.44 -6.91
N ILE A 10 23.41 4.43 -6.38
CA ILE A 10 24.04 3.14 -6.06
C ILE A 10 23.87 2.28 -7.31
N ASN A 11 24.92 1.63 -7.80
CA ASN A 11 24.86 0.76 -8.97
C ASN A 11 23.74 -0.28 -8.81
N GLY A 12 22.55 0.04 -9.30
CA GLY A 12 21.33 -0.74 -9.17
C GLY A 12 20.10 0.17 -9.11
N HIS A 13 19.01 -0.26 -9.70
CA HIS A 13 17.73 0.45 -9.73
C HIS A 13 16.89 -0.03 -8.53
N TRP A 14 17.12 0.57 -7.36
CA TRP A 14 16.33 0.25 -6.17
C TRP A 14 14.96 0.91 -6.24
N ASP A 15 13.93 0.09 -6.18
CA ASP A 15 12.57 0.58 -6.02
C ASP A 15 12.35 1.00 -4.56
N ALA A 16 11.82 2.21 -4.36
CA ALA A 16 11.51 2.76 -3.05
C ALA A 16 10.05 3.19 -2.94
N PHE A 17 9.42 2.80 -1.84
CA PHE A 17 8.08 3.25 -1.47
C PHE A 17 8.18 4.34 -0.41
N VAL A 18 7.53 5.48 -0.65
CA VAL A 18 7.62 6.67 0.21
C VAL A 18 6.31 6.84 0.99
N VAL A 19 6.42 7.05 2.29
CA VAL A 19 5.29 7.45 3.14
C VAL A 19 5.48 8.90 3.55
N SER A 20 4.49 9.74 3.26
CA SER A 20 4.55 11.19 3.48
C SER A 20 3.29 11.71 4.17
N ASP A 21 3.40 12.89 4.78
CA ASP A 21 2.27 13.58 5.38
C ASP A 21 1.75 14.70 4.50
N LEU A 22 0.49 15.05 4.67
CA LEU A 22 0.01 16.37 4.32
C LEU A 22 0.52 17.41 5.33
N PRO A 23 0.85 18.63 4.92
CA PRO A 23 1.31 19.67 5.83
C PRO A 23 0.19 20.05 6.81
N VAL A 24 0.57 20.55 8.00
CA VAL A 24 -0.38 21.02 9.01
C VAL A 24 -1.03 22.33 8.58
N SER A 25 -0.25 23.20 7.93
CA SER A 25 -0.74 24.48 7.41
C SER A 25 -0.05 24.83 6.10
N VAL A 26 -0.76 25.54 5.25
CA VAL A 26 -0.30 26.00 3.95
C VAL A 26 -0.65 27.46 3.74
N PRO A 27 0.09 28.21 2.89
CA PRO A 27 -0.34 29.53 2.49
C PRO A 27 -1.74 29.52 1.89
N THR A 28 -2.62 30.41 2.34
CA THR A 28 -4.03 30.46 1.89
C THR A 28 -4.17 30.56 0.38
N SER A 29 -3.18 31.12 -0.31
CA SER A 29 -3.13 31.18 -1.76
C SER A 29 -2.91 29.83 -2.49
N THR A 30 -2.56 28.79 -1.75
CA THR A 30 -2.25 27.45 -2.31
C THR A 30 -3.33 26.42 -2.04
N ILE A 31 -4.44 26.82 -1.41
CA ILE A 31 -5.62 25.96 -1.18
C ILE A 31 -6.84 26.58 -1.86
N ASP A 32 -7.78 25.74 -2.27
CA ASP A 32 -9.01 26.22 -2.85
C ASP A 32 -9.82 27.00 -1.83
N SER A 33 -10.20 28.24 -2.17
CA SER A 33 -11.06 29.11 -1.35
C SER A 33 -12.46 28.53 -1.13
N ALA A 34 -12.86 27.50 -1.87
CA ALA A 34 -14.12 26.78 -1.71
C ALA A 34 -14.08 25.74 -0.56
N VAL A 35 -12.93 25.50 0.08
CA VAL A 35 -12.85 24.60 1.23
C VAL A 35 -13.48 25.26 2.43
N VAL A 36 -14.70 24.86 2.73
CA VAL A 36 -15.50 25.40 3.84
C VAL A 36 -15.02 24.79 5.17
N GLY A 37 -14.74 25.66 6.15
CA GLY A 37 -14.51 25.25 7.55
C GLY A 37 -13.06 25.05 7.95
N SER A 38 -12.09 25.33 7.08
CA SER A 38 -10.68 25.36 7.48
C SER A 38 -10.37 26.57 8.35
N THR A 39 -9.52 26.35 9.35
CA THR A 39 -9.10 27.42 10.27
C THR A 39 -8.03 28.27 9.60
N GLU A 40 -8.26 29.56 9.47
CA GLU A 40 -7.28 30.53 8.99
C GLU A 40 -6.45 31.07 10.15
N VAL A 41 -5.14 31.07 9.99
CA VAL A 41 -4.18 31.63 10.96
C VAL A 41 -3.24 32.58 10.22
N GLY A 42 -3.55 33.86 10.23
CA GLY A 42 -2.81 34.87 9.48
C GLY A 42 -2.98 34.69 7.97
N SER A 43 -1.87 34.52 7.24
CA SER A 43 -1.86 34.25 5.79
C SER A 43 -1.85 32.74 5.42
N ASN A 44 -1.98 31.88 6.43
CA ASN A 44 -2.00 30.43 6.27
C ASN A 44 -3.39 29.87 6.57
N THR A 45 -3.70 28.74 5.95
CA THR A 45 -4.87 27.91 6.22
C THR A 45 -4.41 26.58 6.80
N LEU A 46 -5.04 26.13 7.87
CA LEU A 46 -4.79 24.82 8.47
C LEU A 46 -5.43 23.72 7.62
N ILE A 47 -4.73 22.60 7.46
CA ILE A 47 -5.30 21.36 6.94
C ILE A 47 -5.90 20.58 8.12
N ASP A 48 -6.97 21.09 8.70
CA ASP A 48 -7.58 20.61 9.94
C ASP A 48 -8.89 19.85 9.77
N ASN A 49 -9.34 19.69 8.53
CA ASN A 49 -10.52 18.90 8.19
C ASN A 49 -10.33 18.07 6.93
N VAL A 50 -11.23 17.11 6.72
CA VAL A 50 -11.15 16.12 5.62
C VAL A 50 -11.20 16.80 4.24
N ASP A 51 -12.08 17.80 4.09
CA ASP A 51 -12.27 18.46 2.80
C ASP A 51 -11.03 19.28 2.42
N ALA A 52 -10.39 19.93 3.39
CA ALA A 52 -9.10 20.59 3.20
C ALA A 52 -7.99 19.61 2.81
N ALA A 53 -7.93 18.46 3.46
CA ALA A 53 -6.92 17.43 3.17
C ALA A 53 -7.07 16.88 1.74
N ILE A 54 -8.29 16.57 1.32
CA ILE A 54 -8.58 16.06 -0.02
C ILE A 54 -8.29 17.15 -1.08
N SER A 55 -8.79 18.36 -0.86
CA SER A 55 -8.59 19.48 -1.78
C SER A 55 -7.10 19.80 -1.97
N TYR A 56 -6.34 19.85 -0.87
CA TYR A 56 -4.91 20.11 -0.95
C TYR A 56 -4.15 19.02 -1.72
N LYS A 57 -4.47 17.75 -1.46
CA LYS A 57 -3.87 16.63 -2.21
C LYS A 57 -4.16 16.73 -3.71
N ASP A 58 -5.41 16.98 -4.08
CA ASP A 58 -5.84 17.04 -5.48
C ASP A 58 -5.22 18.24 -6.22
N LEU A 59 -5.23 19.42 -5.62
CA LEU A 59 -4.66 20.65 -6.22
C LEU A 59 -3.14 20.57 -6.44
N ASN A 60 -2.43 19.89 -5.53
CA ASN A 60 -0.98 19.77 -5.62
C ASN A 60 -0.51 18.49 -6.35
N GLY A 61 -1.44 17.70 -6.89
CA GLY A 61 -1.13 16.57 -7.74
C GLY A 61 -0.36 15.44 -7.02
N PHE A 62 -0.65 15.18 -5.74
CA PHE A 62 -0.03 14.06 -5.03
C PHE A 62 -0.65 12.72 -5.47
N THR A 63 -0.27 12.29 -6.67
CA THR A 63 -0.82 11.09 -7.34
C THR A 63 0.26 10.06 -7.68
N ASN A 64 1.43 10.13 -7.05
CA ASN A 64 2.49 9.16 -7.31
C ASN A 64 2.12 7.80 -6.72
N GLU A 65 2.18 6.75 -7.53
CA GLU A 65 1.85 5.38 -7.17
C GLU A 65 2.79 4.79 -6.10
N ARG A 66 4.06 5.23 -6.09
CA ARG A 66 5.08 4.78 -5.12
C ARG A 66 5.03 5.55 -3.81
N THR A 67 3.94 6.26 -3.57
CA THR A 67 3.76 7.10 -2.38
C THR A 67 2.47 6.74 -1.65
N LYS A 68 2.53 6.81 -0.33
CA LYS A 68 1.38 6.77 0.57
C LYS A 68 1.29 8.11 1.29
N VAL A 69 0.15 8.78 1.19
CA VAL A 69 -0.10 10.07 1.84
C VAL A 69 -0.92 9.84 3.10
N CYS A 70 -0.48 10.40 4.20
CA CYS A 70 -1.08 10.22 5.52
C CYS A 70 -1.63 11.53 6.09
N TRP A 71 -2.77 11.46 6.74
CA TRP A 71 -3.41 12.54 7.49
C TRP A 71 -4.50 11.94 8.41
N PRO A 72 -4.73 12.41 9.64
CA PRO A 72 -4.00 13.45 10.37
C PRO A 72 -2.77 12.91 11.10
N MET A 73 -2.18 13.75 11.98
CA MET A 73 -1.20 13.33 12.97
C MET A 73 -1.86 12.61 14.14
N GLY A 74 -1.06 11.96 14.99
CA GLY A 74 -1.53 11.28 16.20
C GLY A 74 -0.83 11.75 17.46
N ILE A 75 -1.48 11.55 18.60
CA ILE A 75 -0.95 11.86 19.94
C ILE A 75 -0.80 10.55 20.71
N ASP A 76 0.37 10.33 21.31
CA ASP A 76 0.62 9.17 22.17
C ASP A 76 0.10 9.36 23.61
N SER A 77 0.25 8.35 24.45
CA SER A 77 -0.13 8.40 25.86
C SER A 77 0.69 9.41 26.71
N SER A 78 1.82 9.89 26.18
CA SER A 78 2.66 10.91 26.81
C SER A 78 2.32 12.32 26.34
N GLY A 79 1.34 12.48 25.45
CA GLY A 79 0.95 13.76 24.87
C GLY A 79 1.87 14.25 23.74
N ARG A 80 2.77 13.39 23.22
CA ARG A 80 3.64 13.75 22.09
C ARG A 80 2.90 13.57 20.77
N VAL A 81 3.08 14.54 19.88
CA VAL A 81 2.51 14.52 18.53
C VAL A 81 3.48 13.81 17.58
N PHE A 82 2.95 12.85 16.82
CA PHE A 82 3.67 12.13 15.78
C PHE A 82 3.01 12.37 14.42
N HIS A 83 3.82 12.45 13.40
CA HIS A 83 3.37 12.48 12.01
C HIS A 83 2.63 11.18 11.64
N GLY A 84 1.56 11.29 10.86
CA GLY A 84 0.80 10.14 10.37
C GLY A 84 1.67 9.19 9.55
N SER A 85 2.64 9.72 8.79
CA SER A 85 3.63 8.93 8.06
C SER A 85 4.52 8.09 8.97
N THR A 86 4.97 8.65 10.11
CA THR A 86 5.78 7.93 11.09
C THR A 86 5.00 6.76 11.70
N ILE A 87 3.74 7.01 12.08
CA ILE A 87 2.85 6.00 12.65
C ILE A 87 2.57 4.90 11.62
N THR A 88 2.26 5.28 10.38
CA THR A 88 2.00 4.35 9.28
C THR A 88 3.24 3.53 8.92
N MET A 89 4.42 4.17 8.84
CA MET A 89 5.68 3.48 8.54
C MET A 89 6.01 2.46 9.63
N TRP A 90 5.84 2.83 10.90
CA TRP A 90 6.06 1.92 12.01
C TRP A 90 5.15 0.68 11.91
N ALA A 91 3.85 0.87 11.66
CA ALA A 91 2.93 -0.25 11.47
C ALA A 91 3.26 -1.10 10.24
N MET A 92 3.73 -0.46 9.17
CA MET A 92 4.18 -1.14 7.95
C MET A 92 5.37 -2.04 8.23
N LEU A 93 6.40 -1.53 8.91
CA LEU A 93 7.60 -2.30 9.27
C LEU A 93 7.28 -3.48 10.20
N ASN A 94 6.43 -3.27 11.22
CA ASN A 94 6.02 -4.35 12.10
C ASN A 94 5.20 -5.43 11.38
N THR A 95 4.37 -5.02 10.42
CA THR A 95 3.60 -5.96 9.60
C THR A 95 4.55 -6.77 8.71
N ASP A 96 5.52 -6.13 8.09
CA ASP A 96 6.52 -6.81 7.26
C ASP A 96 7.38 -7.76 8.10
N GLU A 97 7.82 -7.33 9.29
CA GLU A 97 8.59 -8.18 10.21
C GLU A 97 7.79 -9.43 10.60
N SER A 98 6.50 -9.30 10.89
CA SER A 98 5.62 -10.44 11.21
C SER A 98 5.46 -11.42 10.05
N ASN A 99 5.71 -10.97 8.83
CA ASN A 99 5.70 -11.75 7.60
C ASN A 99 7.12 -12.09 7.09
N ASN A 100 8.11 -12.17 7.96
CA ASN A 100 9.52 -12.47 7.64
C ASN A 100 10.15 -11.48 6.64
N GLY A 101 9.78 -10.22 6.71
CA GLY A 101 10.25 -9.15 5.83
C GLY A 101 9.54 -9.08 4.48
N ILE A 102 8.51 -9.90 4.25
CA ILE A 102 7.73 -9.91 3.01
C ILE A 102 6.58 -8.91 3.12
N PRO A 103 6.50 -7.88 2.24
CA PRO A 103 5.49 -6.83 2.30
C PRO A 103 4.13 -7.26 1.71
N MET A 104 3.65 -8.45 2.08
CA MET A 104 2.44 -9.05 1.54
C MET A 104 1.15 -8.47 2.12
N GLU A 105 1.23 -7.80 3.28
CA GLU A 105 0.07 -7.19 3.92
C GLU A 105 0.16 -5.66 3.91
N SER A 106 -0.99 -4.99 3.79
CA SER A 106 -1.10 -3.55 4.02
C SER A 106 -1.04 -3.23 5.52
N PRO A 107 -0.49 -2.07 5.93
CA PRO A 107 -0.60 -1.58 7.31
C PRO A 107 -2.03 -1.18 7.69
N SER A 108 -2.97 -1.18 6.77
CA SER A 108 -4.38 -0.89 7.03
C SER A 108 -4.98 -1.87 8.04
N ASN A 109 -5.77 -1.34 8.96
CA ASN A 109 -6.36 -2.07 10.09
C ASN A 109 -5.33 -2.64 11.08
N LYS A 110 -4.10 -2.12 11.12
CA LYS A 110 -3.11 -2.41 12.16
C LYS A 110 -3.13 -1.31 13.22
N ASP A 111 -2.59 -1.61 14.43
CA ASP A 111 -2.55 -0.65 15.53
C ASP A 111 -1.75 0.60 15.19
N ALA A 112 -2.30 1.76 15.53
CA ALA A 112 -1.64 3.05 15.35
C ALA A 112 -0.86 3.53 16.60
N PHE A 113 -1.03 2.87 17.76
CA PHE A 113 -0.37 3.19 19.05
C PHE A 113 -0.50 4.65 19.49
N ILE A 114 -1.66 5.25 19.20
CA ILE A 114 -2.01 6.60 19.62
C ILE A 114 -3.19 6.57 20.59
N THR A 115 -3.40 7.68 21.29
CA THR A 115 -4.53 7.88 22.19
C THR A 115 -5.56 8.87 21.64
N ALA A 116 -5.13 9.73 20.71
CA ALA A 116 -5.99 10.70 20.04
C ALA A 116 -5.42 11.11 18.69
N GLN A 117 -6.27 11.62 17.82
CA GLN A 117 -5.87 12.31 16.59
C GLN A 117 -5.47 13.76 16.90
N TYR A 118 -4.62 14.34 16.04
CA TYR A 118 -4.20 15.73 16.12
C TYR A 118 -4.36 16.42 14.77
N PHE A 119 -5.20 17.42 14.73
CA PHE A 119 -5.59 18.15 13.52
C PHE A 119 -4.91 19.53 13.38
N GLY A 120 -4.06 19.89 14.31
CA GLY A 120 -3.36 21.18 14.37
C GLY A 120 -3.55 21.89 15.73
N PRO A 121 -2.75 22.94 16.01
CA PRO A 121 -2.70 23.57 17.33
C PRO A 121 -4.01 24.25 17.75
N ASP A 122 -4.74 24.79 16.80
CA ASP A 122 -5.99 25.54 17.04
C ASP A 122 -7.23 24.79 16.54
N SER A 123 -7.04 23.56 16.05
CA SER A 123 -8.14 22.79 15.49
C SER A 123 -8.97 22.10 16.58
N LYS A 124 -10.26 21.99 16.32
CA LYS A 124 -11.18 21.17 17.12
C LYS A 124 -11.49 19.90 16.35
N ASN A 125 -11.75 18.80 17.08
CA ASN A 125 -12.28 17.60 16.45
C ASN A 125 -13.58 17.98 15.71
N GLN A 126 -13.52 17.91 14.37
CA GLN A 126 -14.59 18.32 13.45
C GLN A 126 -15.61 17.19 13.20
N GLY A 127 -15.82 16.31 14.17
CA GLY A 127 -16.72 15.16 14.02
C GLY A 127 -16.15 14.09 13.10
N PHE A 128 -14.84 13.85 13.17
CA PHE A 128 -14.17 12.83 12.39
C PHE A 128 -14.63 11.44 12.83
N ASP A 129 -15.25 10.72 11.93
CA ASP A 129 -15.76 9.37 12.10
C ASP A 129 -15.29 8.43 10.98
N GLN A 130 -15.78 7.21 10.99
CA GLN A 130 -15.46 6.22 9.95
C GLN A 130 -15.92 6.66 8.55
N THR A 131 -17.01 7.41 8.43
CA THR A 131 -17.51 7.90 7.14
C THR A 131 -16.50 8.87 6.55
N ARG A 132 -16.03 9.83 7.35
CA ARG A 132 -15.01 10.80 6.95
C ARG A 132 -13.66 10.12 6.67
N ALA A 133 -13.32 9.05 7.40
CA ALA A 133 -12.15 8.22 7.10
C ALA A 133 -12.27 7.51 5.73
N ASN A 134 -13.46 7.08 5.37
CA ASN A 134 -13.72 6.47 4.06
C ASN A 134 -13.64 7.49 2.92
N ASP A 135 -14.06 8.75 3.14
CA ASP A 135 -13.88 9.84 2.17
C ASP A 135 -12.39 10.06 1.86
N LEU A 136 -11.54 10.10 2.90
CA LEU A 136 -10.08 10.18 2.73
C LEU A 136 -9.53 8.99 1.94
N ASN A 137 -9.95 7.77 2.28
CA ASN A 137 -9.52 6.58 1.57
C ASN A 137 -9.97 6.57 0.11
N ALA A 138 -11.15 7.09 -0.19
CA ALA A 138 -11.64 7.26 -1.55
C ALA A 138 -10.77 8.22 -2.37
N ALA A 139 -10.09 9.16 -1.70
CA ALA A 139 -9.12 10.08 -2.30
C ALA A 139 -7.66 9.58 -2.23
N GLY A 140 -7.40 8.32 -1.79
CA GLY A 140 -6.05 7.78 -1.68
C GLY A 140 -5.23 8.39 -0.55
N ILE A 141 -5.89 8.82 0.53
CA ILE A 141 -5.24 9.30 1.75
C ILE A 141 -5.43 8.25 2.85
N THR A 142 -4.33 7.83 3.45
CA THR A 142 -4.33 6.96 4.61
C THR A 142 -4.58 7.78 5.87
N THR A 143 -5.45 7.28 6.73
CA THR A 143 -5.83 7.96 7.95
C THR A 143 -5.73 7.04 9.16
N ILE A 144 -6.07 7.56 10.33
CA ILE A 144 -6.14 6.81 11.56
C ILE A 144 -7.56 6.97 12.11
N VAL A 145 -8.20 5.87 12.49
CA VAL A 145 -9.58 5.88 12.98
C VAL A 145 -9.70 5.03 14.25
N TYR A 146 -10.60 5.41 15.16
CA TYR A 146 -10.95 4.55 16.28
C TYR A 146 -11.94 3.47 15.83
N TRP A 147 -11.46 2.24 15.75
CA TRP A 147 -12.19 1.10 15.23
C TRP A 147 -11.90 -0.16 16.02
N GLY A 148 -12.93 -0.95 16.35
CA GLY A 148 -12.76 -2.19 17.11
C GLY A 148 -12.11 -1.98 18.48
N ALA A 149 -12.49 -0.91 19.20
CA ALA A 149 -11.98 -0.51 20.50
C ALA A 149 -10.47 -0.16 20.53
N ARG A 150 -9.88 0.22 19.39
CA ARG A 150 -8.48 0.65 19.26
C ARG A 150 -8.31 1.71 18.18
N TRP A 151 -7.20 2.42 18.21
CA TRP A 151 -6.78 3.28 17.12
C TRP A 151 -6.11 2.44 16.05
N ALA A 152 -6.65 2.46 14.84
CA ALA A 152 -6.16 1.69 13.71
C ALA A 152 -5.81 2.59 12.54
N ILE A 153 -4.75 2.22 11.81
CA ILE A 153 -4.47 2.78 10.49
C ILE A 153 -5.58 2.38 9.54
N TRP A 154 -6.04 3.31 8.71
CA TRP A 154 -7.17 3.09 7.82
C TRP A 154 -6.89 3.59 6.41
N GLY A 155 -6.76 2.65 5.47
CA GLY A 155 -6.55 2.89 4.06
C GLY A 155 -5.39 2.08 3.46
N PRO A 156 -5.71 1.06 2.63
CA PRO A 156 -4.70 0.22 1.98
C PRO A 156 -4.21 0.79 0.64
N HIS A 157 -4.61 2.01 0.29
CA HIS A 157 -4.39 2.57 -1.05
C HIS A 157 -3.08 3.34 -1.15
N THR A 158 -2.55 3.42 -2.38
CA THR A 158 -1.48 4.36 -2.75
C THR A 158 -2.03 5.77 -2.96
N ALA A 159 -1.14 6.77 -3.05
CA ALA A 159 -1.54 8.15 -3.34
C ALA A 159 -2.15 8.32 -4.74
N ALA A 160 -1.86 7.43 -5.68
CA ALA A 160 -2.45 7.43 -7.02
C ALA A 160 -3.93 7.02 -7.03
N TYR A 161 -4.39 6.35 -5.98
CA TYR A 161 -5.78 5.89 -5.94
C TYR A 161 -6.77 7.04 -5.84
N LYS A 162 -7.82 6.96 -6.66
CA LYS A 162 -9.01 7.80 -6.56
C LYS A 162 -10.23 6.94 -6.89
N PHE A 163 -11.22 6.92 -6.02
CA PHE A 163 -12.42 6.10 -6.21
C PHE A 163 -13.12 6.43 -7.53
N GLY A 164 -13.41 5.40 -8.31
CA GLY A 164 -14.07 5.53 -9.61
C GLY A 164 -13.19 6.04 -10.77
N ALA A 165 -11.90 6.33 -10.53
CA ALA A 165 -11.01 6.85 -11.55
C ALA A 165 -9.75 5.98 -11.82
N VAL A 166 -9.47 5.02 -10.97
CA VAL A 166 -8.28 4.14 -11.14
C VAL A 166 -8.56 3.08 -12.18
N THR A 167 -7.67 2.97 -13.13
CA THR A 167 -7.72 1.98 -14.20
C THR A 167 -6.64 0.91 -14.07
N ASP A 168 -5.52 1.21 -13.43
CA ASP A 168 -4.41 0.27 -13.27
C ASP A 168 -4.51 -0.48 -11.91
N PRO A 169 -4.76 -1.80 -11.91
CA PRO A 169 -4.86 -2.59 -10.68
C PRO A 169 -3.57 -2.64 -9.87
N ARG A 170 -2.41 -2.43 -10.52
CA ARG A 170 -1.09 -2.50 -9.87
C ARG A 170 -0.86 -1.40 -8.85
N VAL A 171 -1.54 -0.25 -9.03
CA VAL A 171 -1.35 0.95 -8.20
C VAL A 171 -2.47 1.17 -7.18
N ILE A 172 -3.46 0.27 -7.13
CA ILE A 172 -4.60 0.39 -6.20
C ILE A 172 -4.15 0.20 -4.75
N PHE A 173 -3.39 -0.86 -4.48
CA PHE A 173 -3.01 -1.26 -3.13
C PHE A 173 -1.51 -1.12 -2.90
N ASP A 174 -1.17 -0.61 -1.72
CA ASP A 174 0.21 -0.41 -1.30
C ASP A 174 1.00 -1.73 -1.17
N ASN A 175 0.39 -2.79 -0.62
CA ASN A 175 1.03 -4.09 -0.50
C ASN A 175 1.29 -4.74 -1.86
N SER A 176 0.37 -4.62 -2.83
CA SER A 176 0.56 -5.18 -4.16
C SER A 176 1.75 -4.56 -4.89
N LEU A 177 1.83 -3.23 -4.85
CA LEU A 177 2.95 -2.51 -5.44
C LEU A 177 4.27 -2.82 -4.72
N ARG A 178 4.26 -2.85 -3.38
CA ARG A 178 5.43 -3.17 -2.56
C ARG A 178 5.93 -4.60 -2.79
N MET A 179 5.03 -5.55 -3.03
CA MET A 179 5.41 -6.92 -3.42
C MET A 179 6.19 -6.95 -4.73
N MET A 180 5.76 -6.21 -5.75
CA MET A 180 6.49 -6.13 -7.01
C MET A 180 7.87 -5.48 -6.83
N MET A 181 7.95 -4.41 -6.03
CA MET A 181 9.22 -3.78 -5.65
C MET A 181 10.13 -4.73 -4.86
N TYR A 182 9.58 -5.51 -3.95
CA TYR A 182 10.32 -6.51 -3.17
C TYR A 182 10.96 -7.57 -4.07
N ILE A 183 10.21 -8.08 -5.05
CA ILE A 183 10.73 -9.06 -6.02
C ILE A 183 11.86 -8.45 -6.84
N SER A 184 11.66 -7.25 -7.40
CA SER A 184 12.67 -6.53 -8.16
C SER A 184 13.95 -6.26 -7.36
N ASN A 185 13.81 -5.72 -6.15
CA ASN A 185 14.93 -5.42 -5.26
C ASN A 185 15.65 -6.70 -4.80
N SER A 186 14.92 -7.77 -4.52
CA SER A 186 15.48 -9.07 -4.14
C SER A 186 16.32 -9.67 -5.26
N PHE A 187 15.85 -9.59 -6.51
CA PHE A 187 16.61 -10.01 -7.69
C PHE A 187 17.94 -9.24 -7.78
N GLN A 188 17.89 -7.92 -7.74
CA GLN A 188 19.10 -7.10 -7.83
C GLN A 188 20.10 -7.39 -6.71
N GLN A 189 19.60 -7.60 -5.49
CA GLN A 189 20.44 -7.86 -4.32
C GLN A 189 21.13 -9.22 -4.42
N GLU A 190 20.42 -10.26 -4.87
CA GLU A 190 20.98 -11.62 -4.99
C GLU A 190 22.03 -11.71 -6.08
N TRP A 191 21.78 -11.08 -7.23
CA TRP A 191 22.66 -11.20 -8.39
C TRP A 191 23.69 -10.08 -8.52
N ALA A 192 23.76 -9.17 -7.53
CA ALA A 192 24.69 -8.03 -7.56
C ALA A 192 26.17 -8.46 -7.69
N MET A 193 26.53 -9.61 -7.10
CA MET A 193 27.92 -10.12 -7.15
C MET A 193 28.25 -10.89 -8.43
N THR A 194 27.23 -11.18 -9.26
CA THR A 194 27.39 -11.85 -10.55
C THR A 194 27.65 -10.87 -11.71
N ILE A 195 27.56 -9.57 -11.42
CA ILE A 195 27.87 -8.52 -12.41
C ILE A 195 29.32 -8.66 -12.86
N ASP A 196 29.55 -8.53 -14.17
CA ASP A 196 30.84 -8.69 -14.85
C ASP A 196 31.41 -10.14 -14.88
N GLU A 197 30.68 -11.13 -14.34
CA GLU A 197 31.04 -12.53 -14.55
C GLU A 197 30.61 -13.03 -15.96
N PRO A 198 31.29 -14.04 -16.52
CA PRO A 198 30.89 -14.59 -17.82
C PRO A 198 29.47 -15.17 -17.77
N MET A 199 28.55 -14.58 -18.51
CA MET A 199 27.16 -15.03 -18.60
C MET A 199 27.05 -16.21 -19.56
N THR A 200 27.12 -17.42 -19.02
CA THR A 200 26.89 -18.64 -19.77
C THR A 200 25.41 -19.01 -19.81
N ARG A 201 25.00 -19.84 -20.77
CA ARG A 201 23.63 -20.37 -20.80
C ARG A 201 23.26 -21.09 -19.50
N ALA A 202 24.19 -21.85 -18.94
CA ALA A 202 23.95 -22.55 -17.66
C ALA A 202 23.72 -21.58 -16.52
N LEU A 203 24.40 -20.44 -16.48
CA LEU A 203 24.18 -19.40 -15.48
C LEU A 203 22.80 -18.73 -15.67
N SER A 204 22.42 -18.41 -16.92
CA SER A 204 21.11 -17.86 -17.24
C SER A 204 19.96 -18.78 -16.81
N ASP A 205 20.10 -20.10 -17.11
CA ASP A 205 19.13 -21.10 -16.66
C ASP A 205 19.09 -21.22 -15.13
N THR A 206 20.23 -21.10 -14.45
CA THR A 206 20.31 -21.10 -12.99
C THR A 206 19.58 -19.92 -12.39
N ILE A 207 19.78 -18.72 -12.93
CA ILE A 207 19.09 -17.50 -12.50
C ILE A 207 17.57 -17.68 -12.66
N LYS A 208 17.13 -18.09 -13.84
CA LYS A 208 15.70 -18.33 -14.12
C LYS A 208 15.08 -19.32 -13.13
N ASN A 209 15.73 -20.48 -12.92
CA ASN A 209 15.21 -21.52 -12.05
C ASN A 209 15.18 -21.05 -10.58
N ARG A 210 16.20 -20.33 -10.13
CA ARG A 210 16.27 -19.81 -8.76
C ARG A 210 15.18 -18.77 -8.49
N GLU A 211 14.93 -17.87 -9.43
CA GLU A 211 13.87 -16.90 -9.30
C GLU A 211 12.48 -17.55 -9.38
N GLN A 212 12.32 -18.63 -10.17
CA GLN A 212 11.08 -19.41 -10.18
C GLN A 212 10.83 -20.11 -8.83
N GLU A 213 11.86 -20.69 -8.20
CA GLU A 213 11.76 -21.29 -6.87
C GLU A 213 11.32 -20.27 -5.82
N LYS A 214 11.85 -19.03 -5.88
CA LYS A 214 11.42 -17.94 -4.99
C LYS A 214 9.96 -17.54 -5.24
N ALA A 215 9.56 -17.43 -6.50
CA ALA A 215 8.19 -17.12 -6.88
C ALA A 215 7.20 -18.16 -6.33
N ASP A 216 7.54 -19.45 -6.46
CA ASP A 216 6.74 -20.56 -5.93
C ASP A 216 6.69 -20.53 -4.38
N ALA A 217 7.80 -20.16 -3.72
CA ALA A 217 7.83 -19.99 -2.27
C ALA A 217 6.93 -18.82 -1.82
N LEU A 218 6.86 -17.72 -2.57
CA LEU A 218 5.95 -16.61 -2.29
C LEU A 218 4.47 -17.02 -2.43
N VAL A 219 4.14 -17.93 -3.35
CA VAL A 219 2.79 -18.52 -3.43
C VAL A 219 2.52 -19.41 -2.22
N ALA A 220 3.49 -20.20 -1.78
CA ALA A 220 3.33 -21.10 -0.63
C ALA A 220 3.03 -20.35 0.67
N VAL A 221 3.57 -19.13 0.85
CA VAL A 221 3.27 -18.27 2.02
C VAL A 221 2.07 -17.35 1.81
N GLY A 222 1.42 -17.39 0.64
CA GLY A 222 0.24 -16.58 0.34
C GLY A 222 0.52 -15.14 -0.09
N ALA A 223 1.77 -14.79 -0.35
CA ALA A 223 2.16 -13.46 -0.83
C ALA A 223 1.77 -13.22 -2.30
N LEU A 224 1.77 -14.29 -3.09
CA LEU A 224 1.29 -14.33 -4.47
C LEU A 224 0.15 -15.33 -4.61
N ILE A 225 -0.71 -15.14 -5.60
CA ILE A 225 -1.77 -16.08 -5.99
C ILE A 225 -1.59 -16.54 -7.42
N GLY A 226 -2.12 -17.73 -7.72
CA GLY A 226 -2.02 -18.33 -9.04
C GLY A 226 -0.67 -19.01 -9.29
N LYS A 227 -0.19 -18.93 -10.52
CA LYS A 227 1.07 -19.53 -10.95
C LYS A 227 1.97 -18.44 -11.51
N PRO A 228 2.90 -17.91 -10.72
CA PRO A 228 3.87 -16.94 -11.23
C PRO A 228 4.82 -17.64 -12.23
N VAL A 229 5.33 -16.86 -13.18
CA VAL A 229 6.23 -17.37 -14.22
C VAL A 229 7.43 -16.45 -14.35
N VAL A 230 8.61 -17.05 -14.36
CA VAL A 230 9.86 -16.36 -14.68
C VAL A 230 10.29 -16.79 -16.07
N THR A 231 10.58 -15.82 -16.93
CA THR A 231 10.94 -16.05 -18.33
C THR A 231 12.33 -15.51 -18.66
N PHE A 232 12.93 -16.07 -19.67
CA PHE A 232 14.10 -15.54 -20.36
C PHE A 232 13.87 -15.77 -21.85
N GLU A 233 13.34 -14.75 -22.53
CA GLU A 233 12.83 -14.86 -23.89
C GLU A 233 13.73 -14.14 -24.90
N GLU A 234 13.86 -14.71 -26.09
CA GLU A 234 14.65 -14.11 -27.20
C GLU A 234 14.08 -12.75 -27.64
N SER A 235 12.77 -12.57 -27.51
CA SER A 235 12.09 -11.31 -27.83
C SER A 235 12.55 -10.12 -26.97
N GLU A 236 12.94 -10.40 -25.72
CA GLU A 236 13.45 -9.41 -24.76
C GLU A 236 14.99 -9.33 -24.76
N ASN A 237 15.66 -10.32 -25.37
CA ASN A 237 17.11 -10.49 -25.37
C ASN A 237 17.64 -10.58 -26.79
N SER A 238 17.63 -9.47 -27.52
CA SER A 238 18.17 -9.45 -28.87
C SER A 238 19.67 -9.74 -28.89
N THR A 239 20.18 -10.28 -30.03
CA THR A 239 21.62 -10.53 -30.19
C THR A 239 22.46 -9.26 -29.92
N ALA A 240 21.98 -8.10 -30.28
CA ALA A 240 22.68 -6.84 -30.04
C ALA A 240 22.81 -6.54 -28.53
N GLU A 241 21.73 -6.69 -27.75
CA GLU A 241 21.76 -6.52 -26.30
C GLU A 241 22.67 -7.54 -25.61
N LEU A 242 22.61 -8.81 -26.04
CA LEU A 242 23.45 -9.86 -25.47
C LEU A 242 24.94 -9.61 -25.75
N VAL A 243 25.29 -9.06 -26.93
CA VAL A 243 26.69 -8.70 -27.26
C VAL A 243 27.18 -7.56 -26.39
N GLU A 244 26.29 -6.65 -25.97
CA GLU A 244 26.59 -5.57 -25.04
C GLU A 244 26.60 -6.03 -23.57
N GLY A 245 26.23 -7.29 -23.29
CA GLY A 245 26.16 -7.82 -21.93
C GLY A 245 24.87 -7.51 -21.19
N ASN A 246 23.82 -7.08 -21.90
CA ASN A 246 22.51 -6.79 -21.35
C ASN A 246 21.62 -8.03 -21.38
N PHE A 247 21.17 -8.49 -20.22
CA PHE A 247 20.32 -9.67 -20.09
C PHE A 247 19.03 -9.30 -19.33
N VAL A 248 17.87 -9.73 -19.83
CA VAL A 248 16.55 -9.40 -19.29
C VAL A 248 15.80 -10.68 -18.94
N TRP A 249 15.42 -10.81 -17.67
CA TRP A 249 14.47 -11.81 -17.20
C TRP A 249 13.12 -11.15 -16.93
N GLY A 250 12.06 -11.77 -17.42
CA GLY A 250 10.69 -11.38 -17.16
C GLY A 250 10.15 -12.07 -15.91
N PHE A 251 9.33 -11.36 -15.14
CA PHE A 251 8.54 -11.92 -14.04
C PHE A 251 7.07 -11.54 -14.23
N GLU A 252 6.20 -12.55 -14.23
CA GLU A 252 4.75 -12.37 -14.22
C GLU A 252 4.17 -13.04 -12.98
N GLY A 253 3.43 -12.30 -12.16
CA GLY A 253 2.82 -12.79 -10.94
C GLY A 253 1.76 -11.85 -10.42
N THR A 254 0.83 -12.38 -9.62
CA THR A 254 -0.27 -11.62 -9.04
C THR A 254 -0.11 -11.53 -7.53
N PRO A 255 0.21 -10.35 -6.96
CA PRO A 255 0.19 -10.14 -5.52
C PRO A 255 -1.19 -10.37 -4.92
N THR A 256 -1.24 -10.95 -3.73
CA THR A 256 -2.49 -11.21 -3.01
C THR A 256 -3.12 -9.88 -2.58
N PRO A 257 -4.35 -9.56 -3.03
CA PRO A 257 -5.01 -8.31 -2.66
C PRO A 257 -5.47 -8.35 -1.19
N PRO A 258 -5.56 -7.20 -0.51
CA PRO A 258 -6.11 -7.16 0.84
C PRO A 258 -7.63 -7.40 0.82
N PHE A 259 -8.15 -8.03 1.88
CA PHE A 259 -9.59 -8.15 2.09
C PHE A 259 -10.17 -6.81 2.52
N LYS A 260 -10.63 -6.01 1.56
CA LYS A 260 -11.13 -4.65 1.80
C LYS A 260 -12.58 -4.61 2.27
N SER A 261 -13.44 -5.46 1.71
CA SER A 261 -14.85 -5.53 2.06
C SER A 261 -15.42 -6.92 1.80
N GLY A 262 -16.37 -7.32 2.64
CA GLY A 262 -17.10 -8.55 2.46
C GLY A 262 -18.60 -8.32 2.67
N THR A 263 -19.44 -8.95 1.84
CA THR A 263 -20.88 -8.89 1.96
C THR A 263 -21.41 -10.29 2.18
N LEU A 264 -22.12 -10.49 3.29
CA LEU A 264 -22.90 -11.70 3.53
C LEU A 264 -24.34 -11.46 3.10
N GLN A 265 -24.79 -12.22 2.13
CA GLN A 265 -26.21 -12.24 1.78
C GLN A 265 -26.92 -13.27 2.66
N VAL A 266 -27.91 -12.83 3.41
CA VAL A 266 -28.68 -13.69 4.32
C VAL A 266 -30.09 -13.83 3.76
N ALA A 267 -30.52 -15.07 3.54
CA ALA A 267 -31.90 -15.39 3.16
C ALA A 267 -32.56 -16.21 4.29
N TYR A 268 -33.78 -15.86 4.62
CA TYR A 268 -34.60 -16.67 5.49
C TYR A 268 -35.07 -17.93 4.73
N THR A 269 -35.01 -19.07 5.39
CA THR A 269 -35.63 -20.31 4.90
C THR A 269 -36.48 -20.94 6.03
N ASP A 270 -37.62 -21.49 5.68
CA ASP A 270 -38.50 -22.24 6.56
C ASP A 270 -38.21 -23.76 6.57
N ALA A 271 -37.28 -24.21 5.73
CA ALA A 271 -36.90 -25.63 5.63
C ALA A 271 -36.48 -26.26 6.97
N GLY A 272 -35.99 -25.44 7.91
CA GLY A 272 -35.64 -25.92 9.26
C GLY A 272 -36.81 -26.42 10.08
N PHE A 273 -38.07 -26.05 9.74
CA PHE A 273 -39.27 -26.53 10.44
C PHE A 273 -39.56 -27.98 10.16
N ASP A 274 -39.05 -28.56 9.09
CA ASP A 274 -39.21 -29.98 8.77
C ASP A 274 -38.63 -30.87 9.89
N THR A 275 -37.64 -30.39 10.62
CA THR A 275 -37.03 -31.12 11.76
C THR A 275 -38.01 -31.31 12.94
N TYR A 276 -39.07 -30.48 13.07
CA TYR A 276 -40.04 -30.62 14.13
C TYR A 276 -40.96 -31.86 13.95
N PHE A 277 -41.09 -32.35 12.74
CA PHE A 277 -41.97 -33.46 12.42
C PHE A 277 -41.22 -34.79 12.23
N GLY A 278 -39.92 -34.81 12.49
CA GLY A 278 -39.01 -35.95 12.26
C GLY A 278 -38.83 -36.18 10.76
N GLU A 279 -37.62 -36.28 10.31
CA GLU A 279 -37.33 -36.79 8.97
C GLU A 279 -37.96 -38.17 8.87
N ALA A 280 -38.87 -38.38 7.91
CA ALA A 280 -39.19 -39.71 7.46
C ALA A 280 -37.89 -40.31 6.96
N GLU A 281 -37.37 -41.34 7.68
CA GLU A 281 -36.18 -42.07 7.25
C GLU A 281 -36.42 -42.47 5.79
N GLY A 282 -35.66 -41.81 4.89
CA GLY A 282 -35.68 -42.12 3.48
C GLY A 282 -35.19 -43.54 3.30
N GLU A 283 -36.03 -44.37 2.80
CA GLU A 283 -35.72 -45.71 2.32
C GLU A 283 -34.53 -45.65 1.35
N VAL A 284 -33.60 -46.56 1.54
CA VAL A 284 -32.40 -46.88 0.77
C VAL A 284 -32.69 -47.14 -0.71
#